data_386da3b35c52fb3101903c0fee9db227
#
_entry.id   386da3b35c52fb3101903c0fee9db227
#
_cell.length_a   1.000
_cell.length_b   1.000
_cell.length_c   1.000
_cell.angle_alpha   90.00
_cell.angle_beta   90.00
_cell.angle_gamma   90.00
#
_symmetry.space_group_name_H-M   'P 1'
#
loop_
_entity.id
_entity.type
_entity.pdbx_description
1 polymer ?
#
loop_
_entity_poly.entity_id
_entity_poly.type
_entity_poly.pdbx_seq_one_letter_code
_entity_poly.pdbx_strand_id
1 'polypeptide(L)' 'MDIRVSDVLKMKKAHPCGSQEWLVLRVGMDFKMRCRGCGHEVMLPRSKAEKSVRRVFREGQPVENPK' A
#
# COMPACT_ATOMS: atom_id res chain seq x y z
N MET A 1 10.18 -4.13 -5.93
CA MET A 1 9.24 -4.43 -4.84
C MET A 1 8.04 -5.18 -5.40
N ASP A 2 7.69 -6.28 -4.79
CA ASP A 2 6.61 -7.13 -5.28
C ASP A 2 5.33 -6.84 -4.49
N ILE A 3 4.41 -6.14 -5.13
CA ILE A 3 3.13 -5.77 -4.52
C ILE A 3 2.02 -6.41 -5.34
N ARG A 4 1.08 -7.06 -4.66
CA ARG A 4 -0.02 -7.77 -5.31
C ARG A 4 -1.36 -7.27 -4.79
N VAL A 5 -2.40 -7.60 -5.53
CA VAL A 5 -3.76 -7.29 -5.09
C VAL A 5 -4.01 -7.96 -3.73
N SER A 6 -4.69 -7.26 -2.85
CA SER A 6 -5.00 -7.67 -1.49
C SER A 6 -3.84 -7.55 -0.51
N ASP A 7 -2.67 -7.12 -0.96
CA ASP A 7 -1.60 -6.79 -0.02
C ASP A 7 -1.97 -5.55 0.77
N VAL A 8 -1.47 -5.47 2.00
CA VAL A 8 -1.62 -4.28 2.82
C VAL A 8 -0.30 -3.55 2.85
N LEU A 9 -0.32 -2.29 2.48
CA LEU A 9 0.89 -1.47 2.45
C LEU A 9 0.90 -0.54 3.66
N LYS A 10 2.00 -0.56 4.40
CA LYS A 10 2.21 0.40 5.47
C LYS A 10 3.06 1.53 4.90
N MET A 11 2.50 2.72 4.88
CA MET A 11 3.16 3.88 4.30
C MET A 11 4.08 4.56 5.30
N LYS A 12 5.04 5.32 4.78
CA LYS A 12 5.97 6.07 5.61
C LYS A 12 5.28 7.22 6.34
N LYS A 13 4.23 7.77 5.73
CA LYS A 13 3.48 8.87 6.33
C LYS A 13 2.05 8.41 6.62
N ALA A 14 1.51 8.89 7.73
CA ALA A 14 0.13 8.60 8.07
C ALA A 14 -0.82 9.39 7.17
N HIS A 15 -1.95 8.76 6.81
CA HIS A 15 -3.04 9.45 6.14
C HIS A 15 -3.69 10.43 7.14
N PRO A 16 -4.33 11.50 6.68
CA PRO A 16 -5.00 12.44 7.58
C PRO A 16 -5.97 11.79 8.56
N CYS A 17 -6.51 10.63 8.25
CA CYS A 17 -7.39 9.92 9.18
C CYS A 17 -6.63 9.18 10.28
N GLY A 18 -5.32 9.21 10.25
CA GLY A 18 -4.48 8.56 11.27
C GLY A 18 -3.99 7.17 10.90
N SER A 19 -4.50 6.57 9.84
CA SER A 19 -4.07 5.23 9.43
C SER A 19 -2.87 5.31 8.51
N GLN A 20 -1.95 4.36 8.67
CA GLN A 20 -0.83 4.22 7.74
C GLN A 20 -0.98 3.02 6.84
N GLU A 21 -2.07 2.26 6.98
CA GLU A 21 -2.27 1.02 6.24
C GLU A 21 -3.23 1.21 5.09
N TRP A 22 -2.84 0.66 3.94
CA TRP A 22 -3.62 0.74 2.72
C TRP A 22 -3.77 -0.64 2.13
N LEU A 23 -4.99 -0.98 1.72
CA LEU A 23 -5.26 -2.25 1.04
C LEU A 23 -5.12 -2.05 -0.46
N VAL A 24 -4.33 -2.89 -1.10
CA VAL A 24 -4.13 -2.81 -2.54
C VAL A 24 -5.32 -3.43 -3.25
N LEU A 25 -6.00 -2.64 -4.06
CA LEU A 25 -7.17 -3.09 -4.81
C LEU A 25 -6.81 -3.49 -6.24
N ARG A 26 -5.79 -2.84 -6.81
CA ARG A 26 -5.41 -3.09 -8.18
C ARG A 26 -3.93 -2.78 -8.38
N VAL A 27 -3.27 -3.59 -9.18
CA VAL A 27 -1.88 -3.35 -9.54
C VAL A 27 -1.74 -3.29 -11.05
N GLY A 28 -0.80 -2.47 -11.50
CA GLY A 28 -0.55 -2.26 -12.91
C GLY A 28 0.48 -1.17 -13.03
N MET A 29 0.34 -0.30 -14.02
CA MET A 29 1.20 0.88 -14.11
C MET A 29 0.93 1.82 -12.94
N ASP A 30 -0.30 1.83 -12.45
CA ASP A 30 -0.68 2.57 -11.25
C ASP A 30 -1.23 1.59 -10.24
N PHE A 31 -1.08 1.92 -8.96
CA PHE A 31 -1.67 1.14 -7.88
C PHE A 31 -2.92 1.83 -7.37
N LYS A 32 -4.01 1.09 -7.27
CA LYS A 32 -5.22 1.58 -6.63
C LYS A 32 -5.28 1.00 -5.24
N MET A 33 -5.42 1.87 -4.25
CA MET A 33 -5.36 1.48 -2.85
C MET A 33 -6.50 2.10 -2.07
N ARG A 34 -6.90 1.42 -1.00
CA ARG A 34 -7.96 1.89 -0.12
C ARG A 34 -7.40 2.04 1.28
N CYS A 35 -7.61 3.21 1.88
CA CYS A 35 -7.20 3.45 3.26
C CYS A 35 -8.00 2.57 4.19
N ARG A 36 -7.32 1.80 5.03
CA ARG A 36 -8.00 0.90 5.94
C ARG A 36 -8.66 1.62 7.12
N GLY A 37 -8.26 2.86 7.35
CA GLY A 37 -8.85 3.65 8.42
C GLY A 37 -10.16 4.31 8.04
N CYS A 38 -10.20 5.00 6.90
CA CYS A 38 -11.37 5.77 6.51
C CYS A 38 -12.06 5.26 5.25
N GLY A 39 -11.45 4.30 4.54
CA GLY A 39 -12.05 3.76 3.32
C GLY A 39 -11.83 4.60 2.07
N HIS A 40 -11.04 5.65 2.17
CA HIS A 40 -10.78 6.50 1.02
C HIS A 40 -9.89 5.76 -0.01
N GLU A 41 -10.25 5.84 -1.29
CA GLU A 41 -9.50 5.18 -2.35
C GLU A 41 -8.66 6.20 -3.09
N VAL A 42 -7.42 5.83 -3.38
CA VAL A 42 -6.52 6.67 -4.15
C VAL A 42 -5.81 5.83 -5.20
N MET A 43 -5.31 6.49 -6.24
CA MET A 43 -4.52 5.86 -7.26
C MET A 43 -3.19 6.60 -7.38
N LEU A 44 -2.09 5.86 -7.32
CA LEU A 44 -0.75 6.43 -7.40
C LEU A 44 0.04 5.72 -8.48
N PRO A 45 0.92 6.46 -9.18
CA PRO A 45 1.87 5.80 -10.08
C PRO A 45 2.70 4.79 -9.30
N ARG A 46 3.03 3.69 -9.95
CA ARG A 46 3.76 2.60 -9.31
C ARG A 46 5.06 3.09 -8.66
N SER A 47 5.84 3.89 -9.37
CA SER A 47 7.12 4.36 -8.83
C SER A 47 6.92 5.19 -7.57
N LYS A 48 5.88 6.02 -7.55
CA LYS A 48 5.61 6.85 -6.39
C LYS A 48 5.10 6.03 -5.23
N ALA A 49 4.25 5.05 -5.50
CA ALA A 49 3.74 4.17 -4.46
C ALA A 49 4.87 3.38 -3.82
N GLU A 50 5.77 2.84 -4.63
CA GLU A 50 6.88 2.06 -4.11
C GLU A 50 7.81 2.88 -3.22
N LYS A 51 7.99 4.15 -3.55
CA LYS A 51 8.83 5.03 -2.73
C LYS A 51 8.18 5.38 -1.41
N SER A 52 6.86 5.32 -1.36
CA SER A 52 6.10 5.71 -0.16
C SER A 52 5.86 4.55 0.79
N VAL A 53 6.07 3.32 0.34
CA VAL A 53 5.79 2.13 1.13
C VAL A 53 6.95 1.83 2.08
N ARG A 54 6.60 1.60 3.34
CA ARG A 54 7.57 1.20 4.34
C ARG A 54 7.60 -0.32 4.50
N ARG A 55 6.43 -0.95 4.51
CA ARG A 55 6.29 -2.40 4.62
C ARG A 55 5.12 -2.89 3.82
N VAL A 56 5.20 -4.15 3.43
CA VAL A 56 4.11 -4.84 2.74
C VAL A 56 3.71 -6.04 3.60
N PHE A 57 2.41 -6.19 3.81
CA PHE A 57 1.87 -7.35 4.53
C PHE A 57 1.01 -8.16 3.58
N ARG A 58 1.15 -9.48 3.64
CA ARG A 58 0.36 -10.39 2.83
C ARG A 58 -0.19 -11.46 3.75
N GLU A 59 -1.50 -11.60 3.76
CA GLU A 59 -2.19 -12.55 4.64
C GLU A 59 -1.81 -12.32 6.10
N GLY A 60 -1.68 -11.07 6.48
CA GLY A 60 -1.38 -10.70 7.87
C GLY A 60 0.08 -10.83 8.25
N GLN A 61 0.95 -11.21 7.33
CA GLN A 61 2.37 -11.38 7.62
C GLN A 61 3.21 -10.44 6.78
N PRO A 62 4.30 -9.92 7.35
CA PRO A 62 5.17 -9.04 6.58
C PRO A 62 5.80 -9.79 5.42
N VAL A 63 5.78 -9.14 4.26
CA VAL A 63 6.44 -9.65 3.08
C VAL A 63 7.85 -9.08 3.07
N GLU A 64 8.84 -9.93 3.02
CA GLU A 64 10.20 -9.47 2.98
C GLU A 64 10.47 -8.73 1.69
N ASN A 65 11.04 -7.54 1.80
CA ASN A 65 11.36 -6.74 0.65
C ASN A 65 12.73 -7.13 0.15
N PRO A 66 12.82 -7.70 -1.04
CA PRO A 66 14.11 -8.19 -1.53
C PRO A 66 15.04 -7.10 -1.97
N LYS A 67 14.67 -5.92 -2.01
CA LYS A 67 15.54 -4.84 -2.32
C LYS A 67 16.86 -5.19 -2.94
#